data_f8c7c606dcf8a86889a2058032cc5350
#
_entry.id   f8c7c606dcf8a86889a2058032cc5350
#
_cell.length_a   1.000
_cell.length_b   1.000
_cell.length_c   1.000
_cell.angle_alpha   90.00
_cell.angle_beta   90.00
_cell.angle_gamma   90.00
#
_symmetry.space_group_name_H-M   'P 1'
#
loop_
_entity.id
_entity.type
_entity.pdbx_description
1 polymer ?
#
loop_
_entity_poly.entity_id
_entity_poly.type
_entity_poly.pdbx_seq_one_letter_code
_entity_poly.pdbx_strand_id
1 'polypeptide(L)'
;MTIRVVVVEDSPTMRAILMARLSEEPDIKVVATAANAAEGRELIRQFDPDVVTLDIEMPGMNGLDFLDKIMALRPTPVIIISGATQEGAATTAEALARGAVACYAKAQDGSAFRDSRLADMIREAAQVRFQRPVPGAARPAAPVAAPTPFAPTATVSPLPRRAGPPSLVAIGSSTGGVEALHAVLS
;
A
#
# COMPACT_ATOMS: atom_id res chain seq x y z
N MET A 1 -0.50 16.73 16.81
CA MET A 1 -1.60 16.47 15.84
C MET A 1 -2.01 15.03 16.06
N THR A 2 -3.27 14.74 16.24
CA THR A 2 -3.72 13.36 16.53
C THR A 2 -4.09 12.68 15.22
N ILE A 3 -3.48 11.53 14.93
CA ILE A 3 -3.73 10.71 13.73
C ILE A 3 -5.00 9.89 13.98
N ARG A 4 -5.98 10.02 13.09
CA ARG A 4 -7.28 9.35 13.16
C ARG A 4 -7.25 8.07 12.35
N VAL A 5 -7.48 6.93 12.99
CA VAL A 5 -7.39 5.60 12.36
C VAL A 5 -8.74 4.90 12.38
N VAL A 6 -9.11 4.29 11.26
CA VAL A 6 -10.20 3.30 11.17
C VAL A 6 -9.57 1.92 11.03
N VAL A 7 -10.00 0.99 11.87
CA VAL A 7 -9.54 -0.41 11.86
C VAL A 7 -10.62 -1.27 11.20
N VAL A 8 -10.25 -1.98 10.12
CA VAL A 8 -11.13 -2.94 9.42
C VAL A 8 -10.53 -4.33 9.59
N GLU A 9 -11.18 -5.15 10.40
CA GLU A 9 -10.70 -6.47 10.82
C GLU A 9 -11.91 -7.33 11.20
N ASP A 10 -12.09 -8.51 10.64
CA ASP A 10 -13.25 -9.37 10.91
C ASP A 10 -13.16 -10.09 12.26
N SER A 11 -11.95 -10.46 12.69
CA SER A 11 -11.73 -11.12 13.97
C SER A 11 -11.96 -10.16 15.14
N PRO A 12 -12.94 -10.41 16.02
CA PRO A 12 -13.20 -9.55 17.19
C PRO A 12 -12.01 -9.54 18.15
N THR A 13 -11.30 -10.64 18.28
CA THR A 13 -10.10 -10.73 19.13
C THR A 13 -8.98 -9.87 18.57
N MET A 14 -8.71 -9.96 17.27
CA MET A 14 -7.68 -9.17 16.62
C MET A 14 -8.01 -7.68 16.66
N ARG A 15 -9.29 -7.33 16.42
CA ARG A 15 -9.77 -5.95 16.56
C ARG A 15 -9.50 -5.39 17.97
N ALA A 16 -9.80 -6.18 19.00
CA ALA A 16 -9.55 -5.78 20.39
C ALA A 16 -8.05 -5.57 20.66
N ILE A 17 -7.20 -6.44 20.16
CA ILE A 17 -5.74 -6.33 20.28
C ILE A 17 -5.23 -5.05 19.60
N LEU A 18 -5.64 -4.81 18.35
CA LEU A 18 -5.26 -3.60 17.62
C LEU A 18 -5.72 -2.32 18.32
N MET A 19 -6.96 -2.30 18.82
CA MET A 19 -7.49 -1.18 19.59
C MET A 19 -6.69 -0.92 20.86
N ALA A 20 -6.43 -1.97 21.66
CA ALA A 20 -5.67 -1.86 22.90
C ALA A 20 -4.29 -1.29 22.61
N ARG A 21 -3.62 -1.82 21.59
CA ARG A 21 -2.27 -1.45 21.23
C ARG A 21 -2.17 -0.01 20.73
N LEU A 22 -3.07 0.39 19.83
CA LEU A 22 -3.08 1.75 19.30
C LEU A 22 -3.54 2.78 20.35
N SER A 23 -4.28 2.36 21.38
CA SER A 23 -4.67 3.25 22.49
C SER A 23 -3.51 3.62 23.43
N GLU A 24 -2.41 2.86 23.40
CA GLU A 24 -1.19 3.17 24.15
C GLU A 24 -0.41 4.34 23.53
N GLU A 25 -0.68 4.67 22.27
CA GLU A 25 0.00 5.71 21.52
C GLU A 25 -0.73 7.06 21.66
N PRO A 26 -0.12 8.09 22.29
CA PRO A 26 -0.82 9.32 22.65
C PRO A 26 -1.20 10.18 21.43
N ASP A 27 -0.54 9.96 20.28
CA ASP A 27 -0.74 10.67 19.03
C ASP A 27 -1.62 9.92 18.02
N ILE A 28 -2.08 8.70 18.37
CA ILE A 28 -2.93 7.87 17.51
C ILE A 28 -4.30 7.70 18.18
N LYS A 29 -5.37 7.89 17.41
CA LYS A 29 -6.74 7.69 17.89
C LYS A 29 -7.50 6.77 16.94
N VAL A 30 -7.88 5.58 17.39
CA VAL A 30 -8.85 4.75 16.70
C VAL A 30 -10.24 5.41 16.82
N VAL A 31 -10.74 5.93 15.71
CA VAL A 31 -12.02 6.66 15.67
C VAL A 31 -13.21 5.74 15.42
N ALA A 32 -12.97 4.59 14.77
CA ALA A 32 -13.98 3.55 14.55
C ALA A 32 -13.33 2.22 14.18
N THR A 33 -14.10 1.14 14.36
CA THR A 33 -13.71 -0.21 13.94
C THR A 33 -14.84 -0.85 13.14
N ALA A 34 -14.49 -1.62 12.10
CA ALA A 34 -15.42 -2.35 11.26
C ALA A 34 -15.09 -3.85 11.26
N ALA A 35 -16.11 -4.68 11.19
CA ALA A 35 -15.99 -6.12 11.08
C ALA A 35 -16.00 -6.63 9.62
N ASN A 36 -16.26 -5.76 8.66
CA ASN A 36 -16.35 -6.10 7.24
C ASN A 36 -16.18 -4.86 6.36
N ALA A 37 -16.02 -5.09 5.06
CA ALA A 37 -15.80 -4.02 4.09
C ALA A 37 -17.00 -3.04 3.96
N ALA A 38 -18.23 -3.50 4.16
CA ALA A 38 -19.42 -2.64 4.07
C ALA A 38 -19.45 -1.63 5.20
N GLU A 39 -19.24 -2.07 6.44
CA GLU A 39 -19.09 -1.21 7.61
C GLU A 39 -17.87 -0.28 7.45
N GLY A 40 -16.73 -0.82 7.03
CA GLY A 40 -15.51 -0.07 6.80
C GLY A 40 -15.73 1.11 5.84
N ARG A 41 -16.45 0.89 4.74
CA ARG A 41 -16.79 1.94 3.78
C ARG A 41 -17.60 3.08 4.41
N GLU A 42 -18.62 2.74 5.19
CA GLU A 42 -19.46 3.76 5.85
C GLU A 42 -18.67 4.56 6.88
N LEU A 43 -17.83 3.87 7.68
CA LEU A 43 -17.01 4.51 8.70
C LEU A 43 -15.91 5.40 8.09
N ILE A 44 -15.26 4.97 7.00
CA ILE A 44 -14.30 5.81 6.26
C ILE A 44 -14.99 7.07 5.75
N ARG A 45 -16.21 6.95 5.23
CA ARG A 45 -16.98 8.10 4.75
C ARG A 45 -17.38 9.04 5.88
N GLN A 46 -17.79 8.50 7.01
CA GLN A 46 -18.29 9.26 8.17
C GLN A 46 -17.17 9.96 8.92
N PHE A 47 -16.08 9.25 9.17
CA PHE A 47 -15.01 9.73 10.04
C PHE A 47 -13.87 10.41 9.31
N ASP A 48 -13.76 10.28 7.98
CA ASP A 48 -12.64 10.84 7.18
C ASP A 48 -11.28 10.61 7.87
N PRO A 49 -10.85 9.34 8.05
CA PRO A 49 -9.63 9.03 8.79
C PRO A 49 -8.38 9.44 8.03
N ASP A 50 -7.29 9.64 8.76
CA ASP A 50 -5.96 9.89 8.20
C ASP A 50 -5.33 8.60 7.67
N VAL A 51 -5.63 7.46 8.31
CA VAL A 51 -5.12 6.13 7.95
C VAL A 51 -6.19 5.07 8.18
N VAL A 52 -6.21 4.06 7.33
CA VAL A 52 -7.02 2.84 7.48
C VAL A 52 -6.08 1.65 7.65
N THR A 53 -6.30 0.83 8.68
CA THR A 53 -5.73 -0.51 8.74
C THR A 53 -6.74 -1.51 8.21
N LEU A 54 -6.34 -2.39 7.30
CA LEU A 54 -7.22 -3.28 6.56
C LEU A 54 -6.70 -4.71 6.57
N ASP A 55 -7.50 -5.62 7.10
CA ASP A 55 -7.29 -7.05 6.93
C ASP A 55 -7.66 -7.47 5.49
N ILE A 56 -6.86 -8.36 4.93
CA ILE A 56 -7.14 -8.95 3.60
C ILE A 56 -8.06 -10.15 3.72
N GLU A 57 -7.90 -10.94 4.77
CA GLU A 57 -8.58 -12.23 4.96
C GLU A 57 -9.94 -12.05 5.63
N MET A 58 -10.86 -11.34 4.96
CA MET A 58 -12.21 -11.12 5.46
C MET A 58 -13.24 -11.96 4.71
N PRO A 59 -14.25 -12.55 5.39
CA PRO A 59 -15.32 -13.27 4.73
C PRO A 59 -16.19 -12.33 3.88
N GLY A 60 -16.57 -12.80 2.71
CA GLY A 60 -17.48 -12.12 1.79
C GLY A 60 -16.78 -11.25 0.75
N MET A 61 -16.16 -10.14 1.11
CA MET A 61 -15.39 -9.30 0.21
C MET A 61 -13.91 -9.42 0.52
N ASN A 62 -13.11 -9.79 -0.48
CA ASN A 62 -11.66 -9.78 -0.36
C ASN A 62 -11.17 -8.36 -0.02
N GLY A 63 -10.26 -8.25 0.96
CA GLY A 63 -9.69 -6.97 1.36
C GLY A 63 -9.01 -6.21 0.23
N LEU A 64 -8.45 -6.89 -0.77
CA LEU A 64 -7.88 -6.26 -1.96
C LEU A 64 -8.94 -5.56 -2.82
N ASP A 65 -10.12 -6.16 -2.99
CA ASP A 65 -11.22 -5.53 -3.72
C ASP A 65 -11.78 -4.32 -2.96
N PHE A 66 -11.69 -4.36 -1.63
CA PHE A 66 -12.06 -3.23 -0.81
C PHE A 66 -11.02 -2.11 -0.89
N LEU A 67 -9.73 -2.46 -0.91
CA LEU A 67 -8.64 -1.51 -1.16
C LEU A 67 -8.85 -0.75 -2.48
N ASP A 68 -9.16 -1.45 -3.57
CA ASP A 68 -9.45 -0.83 -4.87
C ASP A 68 -10.60 0.19 -4.78
N LYS A 69 -11.65 -0.14 -4.03
CA LYS A 69 -12.78 0.77 -3.80
C LYS A 69 -12.39 2.00 -2.97
N ILE A 70 -11.56 1.84 -1.94
CA ILE A 70 -11.03 2.97 -1.17
C ILE A 70 -10.24 3.89 -2.09
N MET A 71 -9.29 3.33 -2.87
CA MET A 71 -8.44 4.11 -3.76
C MET A 71 -9.20 4.79 -4.88
N ALA A 72 -10.24 4.16 -5.43
CA ALA A 72 -11.04 4.73 -6.50
C ALA A 72 -12.01 5.82 -6.03
N LEU A 73 -12.66 5.63 -4.87
CA LEU A 73 -13.76 6.49 -4.42
C LEU A 73 -13.31 7.57 -3.44
N ARG A 74 -12.41 7.22 -2.55
CA ARG A 74 -11.89 8.11 -1.51
C ARG A 74 -10.46 7.70 -1.16
N PRO A 75 -9.46 8.09 -1.96
CA PRO A 75 -8.08 7.73 -1.69
C PRO A 75 -7.67 8.12 -0.27
N THR A 76 -7.40 7.11 0.54
CA THR A 76 -7.01 7.24 1.94
C THR A 76 -5.80 6.33 2.15
N PRO A 77 -4.78 6.73 2.92
CA PRO A 77 -3.66 5.85 3.24
C PRO A 77 -4.12 4.55 3.89
N VAL A 78 -3.79 3.41 3.27
CA VAL A 78 -4.16 2.08 3.75
C VAL A 78 -2.91 1.30 4.12
N ILE A 79 -2.88 0.76 5.33
CA ILE A 79 -1.91 -0.22 5.80
C ILE A 79 -2.61 -1.58 5.81
N ILE A 80 -2.09 -2.51 5.04
CA ILE A 80 -2.57 -3.88 5.04
C ILE A 80 -2.06 -4.62 6.26
N ILE A 81 -2.94 -5.38 6.91
CA ILE A 81 -2.60 -6.29 7.99
C ILE A 81 -2.83 -7.70 7.48
N SER A 82 -1.78 -8.48 7.22
CA SER A 82 -1.87 -9.80 6.60
C SER A 82 -1.20 -10.89 7.45
N GLY A 83 -1.64 -12.15 7.29
CA GLY A 83 -0.99 -13.29 7.90
C GLY A 83 0.47 -13.46 7.44
N ALA A 84 1.35 -13.94 8.34
CA ALA A 84 2.77 -14.20 8.05
C ALA A 84 2.94 -15.55 7.32
N THR A 85 2.38 -15.70 6.11
CA THR A 85 2.48 -16.90 5.27
C THR A 85 3.18 -16.60 3.95
N GLN A 86 3.60 -17.64 3.21
CA GLN A 86 4.14 -17.45 1.84
C GLN A 86 3.08 -16.84 0.90
N GLU A 87 1.82 -17.21 1.07
CA GLU A 87 0.69 -16.61 0.36
C GLU A 87 0.53 -15.13 0.72
N GLY A 88 0.78 -14.76 1.99
CA GLY A 88 0.80 -13.38 2.45
C GLY A 88 1.85 -12.50 1.76
N ALA A 89 2.98 -13.06 1.33
CA ALA A 89 4.01 -12.29 0.62
C ALA A 89 3.54 -11.89 -0.80
N ALA A 90 2.90 -12.80 -1.54
CA ALA A 90 2.34 -12.50 -2.85
C ALA A 90 1.21 -11.45 -2.75
N THR A 91 0.32 -11.63 -1.78
CA THR A 91 -0.79 -10.73 -1.49
C THR A 91 -0.30 -9.34 -1.05
N THR A 92 0.81 -9.29 -0.29
CA THR A 92 1.48 -8.03 0.08
C THR A 92 1.95 -7.26 -1.13
N ALA A 93 2.64 -7.91 -2.08
CA ALA A 93 3.11 -7.27 -3.30
C ALA A 93 1.93 -6.75 -4.16
N GLU A 94 0.87 -7.53 -4.24
CA GLU A 94 -0.35 -7.14 -4.95
C GLU A 94 -1.04 -5.94 -4.29
N ALA A 95 -1.15 -5.92 -2.96
CA ALA A 95 -1.73 -4.81 -2.22
C ALA A 95 -0.96 -3.49 -2.44
N LEU A 96 0.38 -3.54 -2.41
CA LEU A 96 1.22 -2.38 -2.71
C LEU A 96 1.02 -1.90 -4.15
N ALA A 97 0.93 -2.82 -5.12
CA ALA A 97 0.65 -2.47 -6.51
C ALA A 97 -0.73 -1.83 -6.71
N ARG A 98 -1.72 -2.16 -5.86
CA ARG A 98 -3.07 -1.57 -5.84
C ARG A 98 -3.16 -0.26 -5.05
N GLY A 99 -2.06 0.20 -4.46
CA GLY A 99 -1.96 1.50 -3.79
C GLY A 99 -1.97 1.48 -2.26
N ALA A 100 -1.83 0.33 -1.62
CA ALA A 100 -1.55 0.30 -0.19
C ALA A 100 -0.21 1.00 0.10
N VAL A 101 -0.15 1.74 1.21
CA VAL A 101 1.07 2.48 1.59
C VAL A 101 2.09 1.54 2.22
N ALA A 102 1.63 0.56 2.99
CA ALA A 102 2.49 -0.39 3.68
C ALA A 102 1.73 -1.68 3.99
N CYS A 103 2.49 -2.71 4.36
CA CYS A 103 1.94 -3.99 4.82
C CYS A 103 2.59 -4.38 6.15
N TYR A 104 1.77 -4.76 7.11
CA TYR A 104 2.16 -5.23 8.43
C TYR A 104 1.83 -6.72 8.57
N ALA A 105 2.81 -7.54 8.91
CA ALA A 105 2.61 -8.97 9.10
C ALA A 105 2.07 -9.27 10.50
N LYS A 106 0.92 -9.97 10.57
CA LYS A 106 0.40 -10.54 11.83
C LYS A 106 1.36 -11.64 12.28
N ALA A 107 1.96 -11.54 13.47
CA ALA A 107 2.65 -12.70 14.04
C ALA A 107 1.62 -13.72 14.51
N GLN A 108 1.88 -15.00 14.27
CA GLN A 108 0.98 -16.10 14.64
C GLN A 108 0.87 -16.28 16.17
N ASP A 109 1.85 -15.79 16.93
CA ASP A 109 1.92 -15.88 18.41
C ASP A 109 1.44 -14.60 19.13
N GLY A 110 0.90 -13.61 18.40
CA GLY A 110 0.50 -12.31 18.96
C GLY A 110 1.68 -11.41 19.38
N SER A 111 2.93 -11.86 19.19
CA SER A 111 4.13 -11.10 19.58
C SER A 111 4.37 -9.88 18.69
N ALA A 112 3.95 -9.93 17.42
CA ALA A 112 4.13 -8.83 16.48
C ALA A 112 3.48 -7.52 16.94
N PHE A 113 2.41 -7.59 17.74
CA PHE A 113 1.76 -6.39 18.25
C PHE A 113 2.42 -5.82 19.51
N ARG A 114 3.53 -6.40 19.97
CA ARG A 114 4.27 -5.89 21.13
C ARG A 114 5.30 -4.82 20.77
N ASP A 115 5.64 -4.68 19.50
CA ASP A 115 6.54 -3.64 19.02
C ASP A 115 5.79 -2.37 18.57
N SER A 116 6.47 -1.24 18.54
CA SER A 116 5.92 0.04 18.07
C SER A 116 5.77 0.14 16.56
N ARG A 117 6.14 -0.92 15.84
CA ARG A 117 6.28 -0.91 14.39
C ARG A 117 5.01 -0.53 13.63
N LEU A 118 3.85 -1.02 14.09
CA LEU A 118 2.57 -0.64 13.51
C LEU A 118 2.27 0.85 13.72
N ALA A 119 2.57 1.38 14.91
CA ALA A 119 2.38 2.78 15.22
C ALA A 119 3.28 3.68 14.36
N ASP A 120 4.54 3.28 14.16
CA ASP A 120 5.48 4.01 13.31
C ASP A 120 5.02 4.02 11.85
N MET A 121 4.54 2.88 11.35
CA MET A 121 3.95 2.78 10.00
C MET A 121 2.70 3.67 9.84
N ILE A 122 1.87 3.78 10.88
CA ILE A 122 0.71 4.68 10.89
C ILE A 122 1.16 6.14 10.81
N ARG A 123 2.21 6.52 11.53
CA ARG A 123 2.77 7.88 11.48
C ARG A 123 3.32 8.22 10.10
N GLU A 124 4.03 7.30 9.48
CA GLU A 124 4.55 7.45 8.11
C GLU A 124 3.40 7.51 7.09
N ALA A 125 2.43 6.61 7.17
CA ALA A 125 1.27 6.58 6.29
C ALA A 125 0.44 7.87 6.36
N ALA A 126 0.27 8.45 7.55
CA ALA A 126 -0.47 9.69 7.74
C ALA A 126 0.18 10.91 7.03
N GLN A 127 1.45 10.81 6.64
CA GLN A 127 2.13 11.85 5.87
C GLN A 127 1.87 11.74 4.36
N VAL A 128 1.40 10.59 3.89
CA VAL A 128 1.08 10.35 2.48
C VAL A 128 -0.17 11.14 2.10
N ARG A 129 -0.07 11.97 1.08
CA ARG A 129 -1.19 12.74 0.55
C ARG A 129 -1.60 12.21 -0.81
N PHE A 130 -2.77 11.64 -0.89
CA PHE A 130 -3.38 11.31 -2.18
C PHE A 130 -4.08 12.55 -2.75
N GLN A 131 -3.95 12.78 -4.05
CA GLN A 131 -4.78 13.77 -4.72
C GLN A 131 -6.21 13.21 -4.77
N ARG A 132 -7.12 13.86 -4.03
CA ARG A 132 -8.54 13.49 -4.10
C ARG A 132 -9.04 13.77 -5.52
N PRO A 133 -9.75 12.83 -6.16
CA PRO A 133 -10.43 13.13 -7.42
C PRO A 133 -11.36 14.31 -7.21
N VAL A 134 -11.13 15.39 -7.94
CA VAL A 134 -12.05 16.53 -7.93
C VAL A 134 -13.33 16.07 -8.61
N PRO A 135 -14.51 16.09 -7.96
CA PRO A 135 -15.76 15.75 -8.62
C PRO A 135 -15.95 16.68 -9.83
N GLY A 136 -15.99 16.12 -11.03
CA GLY A 136 -16.11 16.89 -12.28
C GLY A 136 -14.82 17.12 -13.07
N ALA A 137 -13.64 16.80 -12.56
CA ALA A 137 -12.46 16.68 -13.39
C ALA A 137 -12.54 15.34 -14.15
N ALA A 138 -12.99 15.41 -15.40
CA ALA A 138 -12.84 14.28 -16.32
C ALA A 138 -11.36 13.89 -16.30
N ARG A 139 -11.07 12.68 -15.81
CA ARG A 139 -9.75 12.09 -15.93
C ARG A 139 -9.40 12.17 -17.41
N PRO A 140 -8.33 12.87 -17.81
CA PRO A 140 -7.92 12.79 -19.20
C PRO A 140 -7.70 11.30 -19.46
N ALA A 141 -8.51 10.75 -20.35
CA ALA A 141 -8.31 9.38 -20.82
C ALA A 141 -6.86 9.36 -21.30
N ALA A 142 -6.01 8.61 -20.58
CA ALA A 142 -4.70 8.32 -21.11
C ALA A 142 -4.96 7.75 -22.51
N PRO A 143 -4.37 8.29 -23.59
CA PRO A 143 -4.54 7.73 -24.89
C PRO A 143 -4.15 6.27 -24.78
N VAL A 144 -5.11 5.37 -25.00
CA VAL A 144 -4.84 3.96 -25.19
C VAL A 144 -4.01 3.95 -26.46
N ALA A 145 -2.70 3.92 -26.33
CA ALA A 145 -1.81 3.70 -27.44
C ALA A 145 -2.18 2.33 -27.99
N ALA A 146 -2.82 2.35 -29.17
CA ALA A 146 -2.97 1.14 -29.96
C ALA A 146 -1.59 0.50 -30.09
N PRO A 147 -1.49 -0.85 -30.07
CA PRO A 147 -0.20 -1.52 -30.23
C PRO A 147 0.38 -1.13 -31.61
N THR A 148 1.32 -0.18 -31.60
CA THR A 148 2.12 0.09 -32.77
C THR A 148 3.05 -1.09 -32.99
N PRO A 149 3.15 -1.63 -34.23
CA PRO A 149 4.14 -2.65 -34.54
C PRO A 149 5.54 -2.11 -34.26
N PHE A 150 6.36 -2.92 -33.63
CA PHE A 150 7.75 -2.64 -33.31
C PHE A 150 8.49 -2.07 -34.53
N ALA A 151 8.79 -0.79 -34.53
CA ALA A 151 9.78 -0.21 -35.40
C ALA A 151 11.10 -0.16 -34.62
N PRO A 152 12.19 -0.81 -35.10
CA PRO A 152 13.50 -0.67 -34.47
C PRO A 152 14.11 0.65 -34.94
N THR A 153 14.22 1.61 -34.05
CA THR A 153 15.28 2.64 -34.02
C THR A 153 14.89 3.80 -33.13
N ALA A 154 15.12 3.65 -31.83
CA ALA A 154 15.32 4.82 -30.97
C ALA A 154 16.82 5.16 -31.08
N THR A 155 17.14 6.21 -31.82
CA THR A 155 18.48 6.81 -31.82
C THR A 155 18.68 7.43 -30.42
N VAL A 156 19.43 6.75 -29.55
CA VAL A 156 19.79 7.23 -28.23
C VAL A 156 20.78 8.37 -28.44
N SER A 157 20.37 9.60 -28.20
CA SER A 157 21.32 10.72 -28.09
C SER A 157 22.31 10.43 -26.96
N PRO A 158 23.61 10.46 -27.21
CA PRO A 158 24.60 10.21 -26.16
C PRO A 158 24.54 11.31 -25.11
N LEU A 159 24.29 10.92 -23.86
CA LEU A 159 24.42 11.80 -22.69
C LEU A 159 25.88 12.30 -22.60
N PRO A 160 26.10 13.54 -22.15
CA PRO A 160 27.46 14.07 -21.96
C PRO A 160 28.24 13.21 -20.98
N ARG A 161 29.35 12.63 -21.44
CA ARG A 161 30.25 11.82 -20.61
C ARG A 161 30.88 12.69 -19.53
N ARG A 162 30.56 12.41 -18.28
CA ARG A 162 31.36 12.92 -17.15
C ARG A 162 32.71 12.22 -17.18
N ALA A 163 33.81 13.01 -17.12
CA ALA A 163 35.15 12.49 -17.02
C ALA A 163 35.40 11.96 -15.59
N GLY A 164 35.57 10.64 -15.48
CA GLY A 164 35.87 9.89 -14.25
C GLY A 164 35.08 8.61 -14.11
N PRO A 165 35.62 7.59 -13.43
CA PRO A 165 34.88 6.38 -13.16
C PRO A 165 33.68 6.66 -12.24
N PRO A 166 32.50 6.09 -12.47
CA PRO A 166 31.34 6.27 -11.60
C PRO A 166 31.63 5.66 -10.23
N SER A 167 31.35 6.41 -9.16
CA SER A 167 31.49 5.93 -7.79
C SER A 167 30.35 5.01 -7.33
N LEU A 168 29.25 4.99 -8.08
CA LEU A 168 28.09 4.14 -7.82
C LEU A 168 27.36 3.86 -9.14
N VAL A 169 27.04 2.58 -9.38
CA VAL A 169 26.15 2.13 -10.46
C VAL A 169 24.97 1.41 -9.80
N ALA A 170 23.76 1.92 -10.01
CA ALA A 170 22.54 1.27 -9.57
C ALA A 170 21.85 0.65 -10.79
N ILE A 171 21.58 -0.66 -10.76
CA ILE A 171 20.94 -1.40 -11.82
C ILE A 171 19.64 -1.98 -11.28
N GLY A 172 18.50 -1.58 -11.85
CA GLY A 172 17.19 -2.16 -11.58
C GLY A 172 16.77 -3.10 -12.70
N SER A 173 16.33 -4.32 -12.36
CA SER A 173 15.74 -5.23 -13.33
C SER A 173 14.43 -5.82 -12.81
N SER A 174 13.48 -6.09 -13.72
CA SER A 174 12.30 -6.91 -13.43
C SER A 174 12.66 -8.39 -13.53
N THR A 175 11.74 -9.26 -13.12
CA THR A 175 11.93 -10.73 -13.10
C THR A 175 12.49 -11.31 -14.42
N GLY A 176 12.22 -10.71 -15.56
CA GLY A 176 12.77 -11.13 -16.87
C GLY A 176 14.13 -10.50 -17.23
N GLY A 177 14.66 -9.59 -16.41
CA GLY A 177 15.91 -8.88 -16.72
C GLY A 177 17.17 -9.50 -16.08
N VAL A 178 17.02 -10.51 -15.24
CA VAL A 178 18.15 -11.13 -14.50
C VAL A 178 19.13 -11.80 -15.44
N GLU A 179 18.64 -12.50 -16.48
CA GLU A 179 19.48 -13.14 -17.50
C GLU A 179 20.24 -12.11 -18.36
N ALA A 180 19.58 -10.99 -18.69
CA ALA A 180 20.22 -9.91 -19.43
C ALA A 180 21.33 -9.22 -18.62
N LEU A 181 21.16 -9.07 -17.30
CA LEU A 181 22.20 -8.55 -16.40
C LEU A 181 23.40 -9.49 -16.30
N HIS A 182 23.19 -10.79 -16.27
CA HIS A 182 24.28 -11.78 -16.28
C HIS A 182 25.13 -11.67 -17.53
N ALA A 183 24.51 -11.47 -18.70
CA ALA A 183 25.22 -11.32 -19.98
C ALA A 183 26.02 -10.00 -20.09
N VAL A 184 25.68 -8.98 -19.32
CA VAL A 184 26.37 -7.66 -19.35
C VAL A 184 27.52 -7.60 -18.34
N LEU A 185 27.43 -8.39 -17.25
CA LEU A 185 28.40 -8.37 -16.15
C LEU A 185 29.45 -9.52 -16.23
N SER A 186 29.29 -10.42 -17.20
CA SER A 186 30.28 -11.50 -17.53
C SER A 186 31.24 -11.04 -18.58
#